data_6b9bea860617217bad74575dc826d021
#
_entry.id   6b9bea860617217bad74575dc826d021
#
_cell.length_a   1.000
_cell.length_b   1.000
_cell.length_c   1.000
_cell.angle_alpha   90.00
_cell.angle_beta   90.00
_cell.angle_gamma   90.00
#
_symmetry.space_group_name_H-M   'P 1'
#
loop_
_entity.id
_entity.type
_entity.pdbx_description
1 polymer ?
#
loop_
_entity_poly.entity_id
_entity_poly.type
_entity_poly.pdbx_seq_one_letter_code
_entity_poly.pdbx_strand_id
1 'polypeptide(L)'
;GTQGVESEKQRRKEKTVRKKEFYIDPNMLDDVEIVDECIVSELANRINELNQKQGITGMKKLTAAFINGLLQQNGYIEELDMDDGSKTKRVTSKGAEIGIREEERKAKFGRRYYAITHSRESQKVIITLLKEYFFTGYGEGIVE
;
A
#
# COMPACT_ATOMS: atom_id res chain seq x y z
N GLY A 1 38.41 -21.59 -9.66
CA GLY A 1 39.19 -20.47 -9.98
C GLY A 1 38.45 -19.14 -10.03
N THR A 2 39.09 -18.18 -10.61
CA THR A 2 38.57 -16.81 -10.74
C THR A 2 37.28 -16.74 -11.54
N GLN A 3 37.07 -17.64 -12.48
CA GLN A 3 35.84 -17.66 -13.29
C GLN A 3 34.61 -17.98 -12.48
N GLY A 4 34.69 -18.88 -11.51
CA GLY A 4 33.57 -19.17 -10.61
C GLY A 4 33.15 -17.99 -9.77
N VAL A 5 34.12 -17.21 -9.30
CA VAL A 5 33.86 -16.02 -8.50
C VAL A 5 33.21 -14.92 -9.33
N GLU A 6 33.66 -14.76 -10.57
CA GLU A 6 33.07 -13.77 -11.47
C GLU A 6 31.63 -14.13 -11.85
N SER A 7 31.34 -15.41 -12.09
CA SER A 7 29.97 -15.86 -12.34
C SER A 7 29.06 -15.57 -11.17
N GLU A 8 29.53 -15.79 -9.95
CA GLU A 8 28.74 -15.48 -8.75
C GLU A 8 28.48 -13.99 -8.61
N LYS A 9 29.47 -13.15 -8.90
CA LYS A 9 29.32 -11.69 -8.87
C LYS A 9 28.29 -11.25 -9.92
N GLN A 10 28.31 -11.83 -11.12
CA GLN A 10 27.32 -11.53 -12.14
C GLN A 10 25.93 -11.96 -11.73
N ARG A 11 25.77 -13.14 -11.16
CA ARG A 11 24.50 -13.61 -10.64
C ARG A 11 23.97 -12.68 -9.55
N ARG A 12 24.81 -12.21 -8.66
CA ARG A 12 24.42 -11.27 -7.62
C ARG A 12 23.95 -9.95 -8.22
N LYS A 13 24.63 -9.45 -9.24
CA LYS A 13 24.21 -8.25 -9.96
C LYS A 13 22.85 -8.44 -10.62
N GLU A 14 22.61 -9.60 -11.24
CA GLU A 14 21.32 -9.90 -11.83
C GLU A 14 20.21 -9.99 -10.78
N LYS A 15 20.50 -10.61 -9.62
CA LYS A 15 19.55 -10.71 -8.52
C LYS A 15 19.27 -9.37 -7.85
N THR A 16 20.19 -8.42 -7.95
CA THR A 16 20.03 -7.09 -7.39
C THR A 16 19.46 -6.09 -8.38
N VAL A 17 19.11 -6.52 -9.59
CA VAL A 17 18.40 -5.67 -10.54
C VAL A 17 17.12 -5.19 -9.88
N ARG A 18 16.96 -3.89 -9.85
CA ARG A 18 15.85 -3.25 -9.19
C ARG A 18 14.53 -3.62 -9.86
N LYS A 19 13.56 -4.10 -9.07
CA LYS A 19 12.22 -4.38 -9.58
C LYS A 19 11.57 -3.07 -10.00
N LYS A 20 10.72 -3.14 -11.01
CA LYS A 20 9.90 -2.00 -11.43
C LYS A 20 8.93 -1.64 -10.31
N GLU A 21 8.60 -0.38 -10.21
CA GLU A 21 7.59 0.08 -9.27
C GLU A 21 6.25 -0.57 -9.54
N PHE A 22 5.43 -0.66 -8.50
CA PHE A 22 4.09 -1.23 -8.62
C PHE A 22 3.26 -0.44 -9.63
N TYR A 23 2.56 -1.16 -10.49
CA TYR A 23 1.56 -0.59 -11.40
C TYR A 23 0.43 -1.58 -11.57
N ILE A 24 -0.78 -1.07 -11.67
CA ILE A 24 -1.96 -1.86 -11.99
C ILE A 24 -2.83 -1.06 -12.96
N ASP A 25 -3.44 -1.76 -13.92
CA ASP A 25 -4.44 -1.14 -14.80
C ASP A 25 -5.59 -0.66 -13.92
N PRO A 26 -5.91 0.65 -13.95
CA PRO A 26 -6.99 1.18 -13.12
C PRO A 26 -8.33 0.44 -13.28
N ASN A 27 -8.63 -0.05 -14.47
CA ASN A 27 -9.87 -0.79 -14.70
C ASN A 27 -9.94 -2.11 -13.93
N MET A 28 -8.79 -2.72 -13.63
CA MET A 28 -8.75 -3.95 -12.84
C MET A 28 -9.11 -3.73 -11.38
N LEU A 29 -8.93 -2.52 -10.89
CA LEU A 29 -9.25 -2.20 -9.50
C LEU A 29 -10.75 -2.34 -9.22
N ASP A 30 -11.59 -2.29 -10.24
CA ASP A 30 -13.03 -2.55 -10.08
C ASP A 30 -13.33 -3.99 -9.70
N ASP A 31 -12.40 -4.91 -9.95
CA ASP A 31 -12.57 -6.33 -9.66
C ASP A 31 -12.07 -6.71 -8.26
N VAL A 32 -11.54 -5.76 -7.49
CA VAL A 32 -11.09 -6.02 -6.13
C VAL A 32 -12.28 -6.33 -5.23
N GLU A 33 -12.19 -7.44 -4.49
CA GLU A 33 -13.24 -7.79 -3.55
C GLU A 33 -13.26 -6.79 -2.39
N ILE A 34 -14.45 -6.26 -2.10
CA ILE A 34 -14.69 -5.37 -0.97
C ILE A 34 -15.36 -6.19 0.13
N VAL A 35 -14.78 -6.19 1.31
CA VAL A 35 -15.29 -6.94 2.46
C VAL A 35 -15.88 -5.97 3.48
N ASP A 36 -16.58 -6.51 4.50
CA ASP A 36 -17.24 -5.67 5.50
C ASP A 36 -16.27 -4.80 6.28
N GLU A 37 -15.11 -5.36 6.60
CA GLU A 37 -14.08 -4.64 7.35
C GLU A 37 -12.73 -5.32 7.15
N CYS A 38 -11.68 -4.53 6.98
CA CYS A 38 -10.33 -5.08 6.87
C CYS A 38 -9.28 -4.04 7.26
N ILE A 39 -8.09 -4.51 7.53
CA ILE A 39 -6.92 -3.62 7.66
C ILE A 39 -6.34 -3.35 6.26
N VAL A 40 -5.56 -2.28 6.15
CA VAL A 40 -5.04 -1.84 4.86
C VAL A 40 -4.13 -2.88 4.19
N SER A 41 -3.37 -3.65 4.98
CA SER A 41 -2.49 -4.70 4.42
C SER A 41 -3.28 -5.82 3.75
N GLU A 42 -4.46 -6.15 4.28
CA GLU A 42 -5.32 -7.15 3.64
C GLU A 42 -5.86 -6.67 2.30
N LEU A 43 -6.24 -5.40 2.21
CA LEU A 43 -6.66 -4.81 0.95
C LEU A 43 -5.52 -4.79 -0.06
N ALA A 44 -4.33 -4.39 0.37
CA ALA A 44 -3.14 -4.41 -0.48
C ALA A 44 -2.86 -5.82 -1.01
N ASN A 45 -2.99 -6.84 -0.16
CA ASN A 45 -2.77 -8.23 -0.58
C ASN A 45 -3.78 -8.67 -1.64
N ARG A 46 -5.05 -8.31 -1.49
CA ARG A 46 -6.06 -8.63 -2.51
C ARG A 46 -5.77 -7.97 -3.85
N ILE A 47 -5.30 -6.73 -3.81
CA ILE A 47 -4.92 -6.01 -5.03
C ILE A 47 -3.71 -6.67 -5.68
N ASN A 48 -2.72 -7.05 -4.88
CA ASN A 48 -1.53 -7.74 -5.39
C ASN A 48 -1.89 -9.08 -6.03
N GLU A 49 -2.76 -9.85 -5.40
CA GLU A 49 -3.20 -11.14 -5.94
C GLU A 49 -3.90 -10.96 -7.29
N LEU A 50 -4.77 -9.95 -7.39
CA LEU A 50 -5.45 -9.63 -8.63
C LEU A 50 -4.45 -9.25 -9.71
N ASN A 51 -3.47 -8.41 -9.38
CA ASN A 51 -2.46 -7.97 -10.33
C ASN A 51 -1.56 -9.10 -10.80
N GLN A 52 -1.24 -10.06 -9.92
CA GLN A 52 -0.40 -11.22 -10.25
C GLN A 52 -1.05 -12.14 -11.27
N LYS A 53 -2.38 -12.17 -11.33
CA LYS A 53 -3.10 -13.00 -12.32
C LYS A 53 -2.80 -12.60 -13.75
N GLN A 54 -2.26 -11.40 -13.98
CA GLN A 54 -1.84 -10.97 -15.31
C GLN A 54 -0.51 -11.59 -15.76
N GLY A 55 0.21 -12.24 -14.87
CA GLY A 55 1.50 -12.87 -15.19
C GLY A 55 2.66 -11.89 -15.36
N ILE A 56 2.50 -10.65 -14.92
CA ILE A 56 3.58 -9.67 -14.96
C ILE A 56 4.59 -10.00 -13.86
N THR A 57 5.86 -10.12 -14.21
CA THR A 57 6.93 -10.42 -13.27
C THR A 57 7.88 -9.23 -13.13
N GLY A 58 8.69 -9.24 -12.06
CA GLY A 58 9.69 -8.20 -11.85
C GLY A 58 9.15 -6.87 -11.33
N MET A 59 7.93 -6.88 -10.82
CA MET A 59 7.29 -5.69 -10.26
C MET A 59 7.24 -5.79 -8.74
N LYS A 60 7.45 -4.67 -8.05
CA LYS A 60 7.26 -4.59 -6.61
C LYS A 60 5.78 -4.73 -6.28
N LYS A 61 5.49 -5.20 -5.07
CA LYS A 61 4.11 -5.30 -4.59
C LYS A 61 3.61 -3.97 -4.07
N LEU A 62 2.30 -3.76 -4.15
CA LEU A 62 1.63 -2.66 -3.46
C LEU A 62 1.77 -2.88 -1.96
N THR A 63 2.15 -1.83 -1.23
CA THR A 63 2.36 -1.92 0.22
C THR A 63 1.28 -1.15 0.97
N ALA A 64 1.06 -1.54 2.23
CA ALA A 64 0.21 -0.77 3.14
C ALA A 64 0.73 0.66 3.31
N ALA A 65 2.05 0.83 3.36
CA ALA A 65 2.66 2.16 3.49
C ALA A 65 2.29 3.08 2.33
N PHE A 66 2.25 2.54 1.10
CA PHE A 66 1.85 3.33 -0.07
C PHE A 66 0.41 3.82 0.05
N ILE A 67 -0.50 2.91 0.42
CA ILE A 67 -1.92 3.27 0.59
C ILE A 67 -2.08 4.28 1.71
N ASN A 68 -1.42 4.08 2.84
CA ASN A 68 -1.46 5.04 3.95
C ASN A 68 -0.92 6.41 3.54
N GLY A 69 0.10 6.44 2.68
CA GLY A 69 0.62 7.68 2.12
C GLY A 69 -0.44 8.44 1.32
N LEU A 70 -1.22 7.73 0.50
CA LEU A 70 -2.33 8.34 -0.25
C LEU A 70 -3.41 8.87 0.69
N LEU A 71 -3.75 8.10 1.71
CA LEU A 71 -4.75 8.50 2.71
C LEU A 71 -4.29 9.75 3.46
N GLN A 72 -3.02 9.80 3.82
CA GLN A 72 -2.44 10.93 4.52
C GLN A 72 -2.41 12.19 3.64
N GLN A 73 -2.01 12.05 2.39
CA GLN A 73 -2.00 13.16 1.43
C GLN A 73 -3.39 13.76 1.22
N ASN A 74 -4.41 12.94 1.34
CA ASN A 74 -5.80 13.36 1.16
C ASN A 74 -6.49 13.74 2.47
N GLY A 75 -5.76 13.75 3.58
CA GLY A 75 -6.28 14.21 4.86
C GLY A 75 -7.18 13.24 5.60
N TYR A 76 -7.18 11.97 5.23
CA TYR A 76 -8.01 10.95 5.89
C TYR A 76 -7.36 10.36 7.13
N ILE A 77 -6.04 10.33 7.16
CA ILE A 77 -5.27 9.96 8.35
C ILE A 77 -4.16 10.98 8.56
N GLU A 78 -3.64 11.03 9.77
CA GLU A 78 -2.50 11.88 10.10
C GLU A 78 -1.47 11.09 10.90
N GLU A 79 -0.22 11.51 10.83
CA GLU A 79 0.86 10.92 11.59
C GLU A 79 1.25 11.88 12.71
N LEU A 80 1.25 11.39 13.93
CA LEU A 80 1.57 12.18 15.12
C LEU A 80 2.83 11.65 15.78
N ASP A 81 3.64 12.58 16.29
CA ASP A 81 4.79 12.26 17.10
C ASP A 81 4.36 11.95 18.52
N MET A 82 4.88 10.87 19.07
CA MET A 82 4.61 10.45 20.43
C MET A 82 5.72 10.94 21.35
N ASP A 83 5.42 10.99 22.66
CA ASP A 83 6.37 11.45 23.68
C ASP A 83 7.64 10.61 23.73
N ASP A 84 7.55 9.34 23.36
CA ASP A 84 8.68 8.41 23.34
C ASP A 84 9.53 8.51 22.07
N GLY A 85 9.24 9.45 21.18
CA GLY A 85 9.94 9.63 19.91
C GLY A 85 9.41 8.77 18.77
N SER A 86 8.47 7.88 19.03
CA SER A 86 7.82 7.09 17.98
C SER A 86 6.73 7.90 17.29
N LYS A 87 6.25 7.37 16.18
CA LYS A 87 5.14 7.97 15.44
C LYS A 87 3.94 7.04 15.44
N THR A 88 2.76 7.60 15.47
CA THR A 88 1.50 6.85 15.38
C THR A 88 0.59 7.47 14.34
N LYS A 89 -0.21 6.64 13.73
CA LYS A 89 -1.23 7.10 12.78
C LYS A 89 -2.57 7.20 13.47
N ARG A 90 -3.29 8.27 13.17
CA ARG A 90 -4.63 8.51 13.71
C ARG A 90 -5.58 8.84 12.58
N VAL A 91 -6.83 8.44 12.75
CA VAL A 91 -7.89 8.77 11.80
C VAL A 91 -8.36 10.19 12.05
N THR A 92 -8.45 11.00 10.99
CA THR A 92 -8.97 12.37 11.07
C THR A 92 -10.50 12.34 11.05
N SER A 93 -11.12 13.50 11.33
CA SER A 93 -12.57 13.63 11.18
C SER A 93 -13.01 13.29 9.76
N LYS A 94 -12.25 13.73 8.76
CA LYS A 94 -12.52 13.43 7.36
C LYS A 94 -12.43 11.92 7.08
N GLY A 95 -11.44 11.25 7.68
CA GLY A 95 -11.30 9.80 7.57
C GLY A 95 -12.45 9.06 8.21
N ALA A 96 -12.89 9.50 9.38
CA ALA A 96 -14.03 8.90 10.05
C ALA A 96 -15.31 9.00 9.21
N GLU A 97 -15.49 10.11 8.52
CA GLU A 97 -16.65 10.33 7.65
C GLU A 97 -16.73 9.33 6.51
N ILE A 98 -15.63 8.84 6.01
CA ILE A 98 -15.63 7.84 4.94
C ILE A 98 -15.60 6.41 5.47
N GLY A 99 -15.71 6.22 6.79
CA GLY A 99 -15.80 4.87 7.38
C GLY A 99 -14.47 4.26 7.77
N ILE A 100 -13.42 5.07 7.93
CA ILE A 100 -12.18 4.61 8.54
C ILE A 100 -12.41 4.63 10.05
N ARG A 101 -12.07 3.52 10.72
CA ARG A 101 -12.28 3.36 12.16
C ARG A 101 -10.96 3.13 12.85
N GLU A 102 -10.89 3.55 14.11
CA GLU A 102 -9.71 3.26 14.93
C GLU A 102 -10.16 2.70 16.28
N GLU A 103 -9.35 1.79 16.80
CA GLU A 103 -9.58 1.16 18.08
C GLU A 103 -8.28 1.15 18.86
N GLU A 104 -8.32 1.63 20.10
CA GLU A 104 -7.16 1.59 20.97
C GLU A 104 -6.92 0.15 21.42
N ARG A 105 -5.68 -0.34 21.26
CA ARG A 105 -5.27 -1.67 21.66
C ARG A 105 -3.98 -1.60 22.48
N LYS A 106 -3.74 -2.62 23.30
CA LYS A 106 -2.50 -2.78 24.04
C LYS A 106 -1.66 -3.84 23.36
N ALA A 107 -0.40 -3.49 23.05
CA ALA A 107 0.59 -4.46 22.62
C ALA A 107 1.17 -5.19 23.83
N LYS A 108 1.98 -6.22 23.58
CA LYS A 108 2.80 -6.85 24.61
C LYS A 108 3.59 -5.74 25.31
N PHE A 109 3.76 -5.79 26.61
CA PHE A 109 4.47 -4.81 27.43
C PHE A 109 3.69 -3.51 27.70
N GLY A 110 2.38 -3.49 27.48
CA GLY A 110 1.55 -2.38 27.90
C GLY A 110 1.57 -1.14 27.01
N ARG A 111 2.28 -1.18 25.88
CA ARG A 111 2.28 -0.08 24.92
C ARG A 111 0.93 0.01 24.22
N ARG A 112 0.35 1.20 24.20
CA ARG A 112 -0.92 1.43 23.51
C ARG A 112 -0.68 1.84 22.08
N TYR A 113 -1.53 1.37 21.19
CA TYR A 113 -1.53 1.79 19.78
C TYR A 113 -2.96 1.81 19.25
N TYR A 114 -3.15 2.43 18.11
CA TYR A 114 -4.46 2.52 17.47
C TYR A 114 -4.47 1.62 16.24
N ALA A 115 -5.35 0.61 16.26
CA ALA A 115 -5.57 -0.23 15.09
C ALA A 115 -6.56 0.48 14.18
N ILE A 116 -6.21 0.62 12.90
CA ILE A 116 -7.03 1.31 11.91
C ILE A 116 -7.65 0.26 11.00
N THR A 117 -8.97 0.29 10.89
CA THR A 117 -9.72 -0.61 10.03
C THR A 117 -10.54 0.18 9.02
N HIS A 118 -10.87 -0.47 7.92
CA HIS A 118 -11.56 0.14 6.79
C HIS A 118 -12.88 -0.56 6.53
N SER A 119 -13.97 0.19 6.59
CA SER A 119 -15.28 -0.26 6.20
C SER A 119 -15.36 -0.42 4.69
N ARG A 120 -16.50 -0.90 4.18
CA ARG A 120 -16.73 -0.99 2.74
C ARG A 120 -16.54 0.36 2.06
N GLU A 121 -17.05 1.43 2.66
CA GLU A 121 -16.94 2.78 2.10
C GLU A 121 -15.50 3.23 1.97
N SER A 122 -14.70 3.09 3.03
CA SER A 122 -13.31 3.52 2.99
C SER A 122 -12.49 2.68 2.02
N GLN A 123 -12.77 1.37 1.91
CA GLN A 123 -12.11 0.53 0.91
C GLN A 123 -12.40 1.06 -0.51
N LYS A 124 -13.64 1.45 -0.79
CA LYS A 124 -13.99 2.01 -2.10
C LYS A 124 -13.30 3.34 -2.36
N VAL A 125 -13.16 4.17 -1.33
CA VAL A 125 -12.40 5.43 -1.45
C VAL A 125 -10.94 5.13 -1.78
N ILE A 126 -10.33 4.15 -1.11
CA ILE A 126 -8.96 3.74 -1.41
C ILE A 126 -8.83 3.29 -2.87
N ILE A 127 -9.77 2.47 -3.34
CA ILE A 127 -9.77 2.03 -4.73
C ILE A 127 -9.85 3.24 -5.68
N THR A 128 -10.69 4.21 -5.39
CA THR A 128 -10.80 5.44 -6.18
C THR A 128 -9.48 6.21 -6.19
N LEU A 129 -8.83 6.36 -5.04
CA LEU A 129 -7.54 7.04 -4.95
C LEU A 129 -6.46 6.33 -5.76
N LEU A 130 -6.44 5.00 -5.71
CA LEU A 130 -5.50 4.21 -6.49
C LEU A 130 -5.77 4.32 -7.98
N LYS A 131 -7.04 4.29 -8.38
CA LYS A 131 -7.43 4.48 -9.79
C LYS A 131 -6.96 5.83 -10.31
N GLU A 132 -7.20 6.88 -9.55
CA GLU A 132 -6.75 8.23 -9.92
C GLU A 132 -5.23 8.30 -10.01
N TYR A 133 -4.55 7.71 -9.04
CA TYR A 133 -3.09 7.73 -9.00
C TYR A 133 -2.49 7.05 -10.24
N PHE A 134 -2.92 5.84 -10.55
CA PHE A 134 -2.34 5.08 -11.66
C PHE A 134 -2.82 5.56 -13.01
N PHE A 135 -4.04 6.06 -13.11
CA PHE A 135 -4.55 6.63 -14.34
C PHE A 135 -3.79 7.91 -14.69
N THR A 136 -3.70 8.84 -13.74
CA THR A 136 -3.07 10.15 -13.98
C THR A 136 -1.58 9.99 -14.27
N GLY A 137 -0.86 9.22 -13.44
CA GLY A 137 0.57 9.02 -13.62
C GLY A 137 0.91 8.31 -14.92
N TYR A 138 0.14 7.29 -15.28
CA TYR A 138 0.33 6.53 -16.51
C TYR A 138 -0.02 7.38 -17.73
N GLY A 139 -1.13 8.12 -17.65
CA GLY A 139 -1.58 8.99 -18.73
C GLY A 139 -0.56 10.09 -19.05
N GLU A 140 0.06 10.67 -18.03
CA GLU A 140 1.09 11.67 -18.20
C GLU A 140 2.31 11.09 -18.94
N GLY A 141 2.69 9.87 -18.57
CA GLY A 141 3.80 9.20 -19.24
C GLY A 141 3.53 8.86 -20.70
N ILE A 142 2.28 8.58 -21.05
CA ILE A 142 1.89 8.27 -22.42
C ILE A 142 1.84 9.51 -23.31
N VAL A 143 1.40 10.62 -22.75
CA VAL A 143 1.25 11.86 -23.51
C VAL A 143 2.61 12.42 -23.95
N GLU A 144 3.62 12.13 -23.20
CA GLU A 144 4.98 12.50 -23.55
C GLU A 144 5.54 11.61 -24.66
#